data_a3c42e6fc94808db0ca2317bd2e94e1c
#
_entry.id   a3c42e6fc94808db0ca2317bd2e94e1c
#
_cell.length_a   1.000
_cell.length_b   1.000
_cell.length_c   1.000
_cell.angle_alpha   90.00
_cell.angle_beta   90.00
_cell.angle_gamma   90.00
#
_symmetry.space_group_name_H-M   'P 1'
#
loop_
_entity.id
_entity.type
_entity.pdbx_description
1 polymer ?
#
loop_
_entity_poly.entity_id
_entity_poly.type
_entity_poly.pdbx_seq_one_letter_code
_entity_poly.pdbx_strand_id
1 'polypeptide(L)'
;MGETRQAVAPSVRDACPLSPNHAGGQLRHFAPIIFGLSIIALWWVVADMGILPTYFLPHPRAVWDTLWSGIADGYLLSAARETLLAAGLGCLAATIIGLPLGYSIARSPIVAATLGPYLAASQAIPAVALAPLLVVWIGYGLVPITVLCTIIVMFPVVISTTLGIRELDQDIVDAARLDGAGRLDLVRSIELPLAAPAILAGIRTGFTLSVTGAVVGEMVMGGDGLGAALSRGQGSTANVAQLFAVIAILIILAVGIYLLLTYVEKITRKGLS
;
A
#
# COMPACT_ATOMS: atom_id res chain seq x y z
N MET A 1 -74.85 12.41 -4.67
CA MET A 1 -74.29 11.76 -3.46
C MET A 1 -73.52 10.49 -3.94
N GLY A 2 -72.25 10.59 -4.11
CA GLY A 2 -71.44 9.50 -4.52
C GLY A 2 -70.07 9.68 -3.87
N GLU A 3 -69.85 8.96 -2.77
CA GLU A 3 -68.57 8.93 -2.04
C GLU A 3 -67.54 8.18 -2.84
N THR A 4 -66.53 8.87 -3.34
CA THR A 4 -65.30 8.26 -3.90
C THR A 4 -64.39 7.80 -2.77
N ARG A 5 -64.38 6.49 -2.49
CA ARG A 5 -63.40 5.85 -1.63
C ARG A 5 -62.02 5.96 -2.28
N GLN A 6 -61.16 6.80 -1.70
CA GLN A 6 -59.73 6.78 -1.99
C GLN A 6 -59.13 5.49 -1.44
N ALA A 7 -58.60 4.63 -2.32
CA ALA A 7 -57.79 3.49 -1.97
C ALA A 7 -56.43 3.98 -1.44
N VAL A 8 -56.19 3.77 -0.15
CA VAL A 8 -54.89 4.03 0.49
C VAL A 8 -53.93 2.96 0.01
N ALA A 9 -52.89 3.37 -0.69
CA ALA A 9 -51.80 2.49 -1.10
C ALA A 9 -51.04 1.93 0.14
N PRO A 10 -50.69 0.63 0.17
CA PRO A 10 -49.99 0.06 1.30
C PRO A 10 -48.59 0.72 1.46
N SER A 11 -48.28 1.07 2.69
CA SER A 11 -47.00 1.70 3.04
C SER A 11 -45.83 0.74 2.80
N VAL A 12 -44.77 1.25 2.19
CA VAL A 12 -43.52 0.54 1.89
C VAL A 12 -42.74 0.10 3.16
N ARG A 13 -43.36 0.10 4.33
CA ARG A 13 -42.78 -0.23 5.63
C ARG A 13 -42.80 -1.71 6.01
N ASP A 14 -43.44 -2.57 5.23
CA ASP A 14 -43.52 -4.01 5.53
C ASP A 14 -42.52 -4.86 4.76
N ALA A 15 -41.38 -4.27 4.29
CA ALA A 15 -40.26 -5.02 3.81
C ALA A 15 -39.61 -5.78 5.01
N CYS A 16 -39.91 -7.05 5.08
CA CYS A 16 -39.38 -8.01 6.05
C CYS A 16 -37.88 -7.77 6.29
N PRO A 17 -37.41 -7.54 7.54
CA PRO A 17 -36.00 -7.46 7.82
C PRO A 17 -35.40 -8.84 7.59
N LEU A 18 -34.54 -8.95 6.57
CA LEU A 18 -33.70 -10.13 6.39
C LEU A 18 -32.92 -10.34 7.69
N SER A 19 -33.31 -11.34 8.46
CA SER A 19 -32.64 -11.74 9.69
C SER A 19 -31.16 -11.97 9.39
N PRO A 20 -30.21 -11.34 10.11
CA PRO A 20 -28.82 -11.65 9.92
C PRO A 20 -28.55 -13.07 10.41
N ASN A 21 -28.27 -13.99 9.46
CA ASN A 21 -27.89 -15.36 9.74
C ASN A 21 -26.63 -15.36 10.61
N HIS A 22 -26.79 -15.55 11.93
CA HIS A 22 -25.73 -15.63 12.94
C HIS A 22 -24.77 -16.83 12.75
N ALA A 23 -25.07 -17.78 11.86
CA ALA A 23 -24.21 -18.92 11.56
C ALA A 23 -23.00 -18.58 10.67
N GLY A 24 -22.95 -17.40 10.04
CA GLY A 24 -21.86 -17.01 9.14
C GLY A 24 -20.62 -16.36 9.80
N GLY A 25 -20.68 -16.02 11.09
CA GLY A 25 -19.64 -15.21 11.74
C GLY A 25 -18.27 -15.91 11.85
N GLN A 26 -18.25 -17.17 12.17
CA GLN A 26 -16.99 -17.92 12.30
C GLN A 26 -16.44 -18.34 10.92
N LEU A 27 -17.29 -18.73 9.98
CA LEU A 27 -16.84 -19.08 8.62
C LEU A 27 -16.19 -17.90 7.90
N ARG A 28 -16.64 -16.67 8.13
CA ARG A 28 -16.05 -15.47 7.51
C ARG A 28 -14.59 -15.23 7.93
N HIS A 29 -14.21 -15.60 9.17
CA HIS A 29 -12.83 -15.46 9.64
C HIS A 29 -11.91 -16.55 9.08
N PHE A 30 -12.43 -17.74 8.81
CA PHE A 30 -11.66 -18.86 8.26
C PHE A 30 -11.66 -18.91 6.74
N ALA A 31 -12.58 -18.23 6.07
CA ALA A 31 -12.69 -18.22 4.62
C ALA A 31 -11.38 -17.85 3.88
N PRO A 32 -10.64 -16.80 4.26
CA PRO A 32 -9.38 -16.47 3.60
C PRO A 32 -8.29 -17.52 3.84
N ILE A 33 -8.27 -18.16 5.00
CA ILE A 33 -7.32 -19.23 5.32
C ILE A 33 -7.63 -20.48 4.49
N ILE A 34 -8.91 -20.89 4.43
CA ILE A 34 -9.35 -22.03 3.64
C ILE A 34 -9.03 -21.79 2.16
N PHE A 35 -9.30 -20.60 1.65
CA PHE A 35 -8.98 -20.23 0.26
C PHE A 35 -7.46 -20.30 0.00
N GLY A 36 -6.63 -19.76 0.88
CA GLY A 36 -5.18 -19.84 0.77
C GLY A 36 -4.66 -21.28 0.77
N LEU A 37 -5.18 -22.11 1.69
CA LEU A 37 -4.83 -23.55 1.75
C LEU A 37 -5.29 -24.31 0.51
N SER A 38 -6.46 -23.97 -0.05
CA SER A 38 -6.94 -24.62 -1.28
C SER A 38 -6.05 -24.30 -2.49
N ILE A 39 -5.52 -23.07 -2.59
CA ILE A 39 -4.56 -22.70 -3.63
C ILE A 39 -3.26 -23.49 -3.48
N ILE A 40 -2.74 -23.61 -2.26
CA ILE A 40 -1.51 -24.36 -1.99
C ILE A 40 -1.71 -25.86 -2.29
N ALA A 41 -2.86 -26.41 -1.89
CA ALA A 41 -3.21 -27.80 -2.19
C ALA A 41 -3.34 -28.05 -3.69
N LEU A 42 -3.97 -27.12 -4.42
CA LEU A 42 -4.09 -27.19 -5.88
C LEU A 42 -2.69 -27.13 -6.54
N TRP A 43 -1.84 -26.21 -6.09
CA TRP A 43 -0.46 -26.14 -6.57
C TRP A 43 0.28 -27.47 -6.34
N TRP A 44 0.15 -28.05 -5.13
CA TRP A 44 0.79 -29.32 -4.80
C TRP A 44 0.33 -30.44 -5.75
N VAL A 45 -0.99 -30.57 -5.94
CA VAL A 45 -1.56 -31.61 -6.83
C VAL A 45 -1.09 -31.43 -8.27
N VAL A 46 -1.12 -30.21 -8.80
CA VAL A 46 -0.67 -29.92 -10.19
C VAL A 46 0.81 -30.23 -10.37
N ALA A 47 1.65 -29.89 -9.37
CA ALA A 47 3.09 -30.17 -9.41
C ALA A 47 3.38 -31.67 -9.32
N ASP A 48 2.63 -32.41 -8.49
CA ASP A 48 2.81 -33.86 -8.28
C ASP A 48 2.32 -34.69 -9.48
N MET A 49 1.26 -34.23 -10.15
CA MET A 49 0.75 -34.85 -11.37
C MET A 49 1.67 -34.68 -12.58
N GLY A 50 2.70 -33.84 -12.50
CA GLY A 50 3.64 -33.60 -13.58
C GLY A 50 3.01 -32.97 -14.83
N ILE A 51 1.84 -32.31 -14.69
CA ILE A 51 1.11 -31.66 -15.79
C ILE A 51 1.95 -30.54 -16.42
N LEU A 52 2.73 -29.83 -15.58
CA LEU A 52 3.61 -28.77 -16.00
C LEU A 52 5.08 -29.15 -15.74
N PRO A 53 5.97 -28.85 -16.67
CA PRO A 53 7.41 -29.03 -16.44
C PRO A 53 7.87 -28.21 -15.22
N THR A 54 8.84 -28.73 -14.47
CA THR A 54 9.35 -28.12 -13.22
C THR A 54 9.97 -26.72 -13.42
N TYR A 55 10.35 -26.38 -14.66
CA TYR A 55 10.82 -25.04 -15.00
C TYR A 55 9.69 -24.02 -15.18
N PHE A 56 8.42 -24.43 -15.27
CA PHE A 56 7.27 -23.53 -15.20
C PHE A 56 6.69 -23.48 -13.79
N LEU A 57 6.51 -24.64 -13.14
CA LEU A 57 5.92 -24.74 -11.82
C LEU A 57 6.78 -25.66 -10.95
N PRO A 58 7.66 -25.10 -10.09
CA PRO A 58 8.49 -25.90 -9.20
C PRO A 58 7.62 -26.60 -8.15
N HIS A 59 8.08 -27.75 -7.69
CA HIS A 59 7.40 -28.46 -6.60
C HIS A 59 7.48 -27.62 -5.30
N PRO A 60 6.38 -27.50 -4.52
CA PRO A 60 6.35 -26.74 -3.28
C PRO A 60 7.47 -27.07 -2.29
N ARG A 61 7.91 -28.34 -2.25
CA ARG A 61 9.06 -28.77 -1.42
C ARG A 61 10.35 -28.07 -1.85
N ALA A 62 10.63 -28.03 -3.16
CA ALA A 62 11.85 -27.39 -3.68
C ALA A 62 11.87 -25.88 -3.36
N VAL A 63 10.70 -25.23 -3.42
CA VAL A 63 10.56 -23.82 -3.02
C VAL A 63 10.80 -23.65 -1.53
N TRP A 64 10.26 -24.55 -0.70
CA TRP A 64 10.46 -24.52 0.75
C TRP A 64 11.91 -24.72 1.14
N ASP A 65 12.59 -25.71 0.53
CA ASP A 65 14.01 -26.00 0.79
C ASP A 65 14.89 -24.82 0.38
N THR A 66 14.58 -24.19 -0.77
CA THR A 66 15.31 -22.99 -1.24
C THR A 66 15.05 -21.78 -0.34
N LEU A 67 13.82 -21.62 0.12
CA LEU A 67 13.44 -20.56 1.05
C LEU A 67 14.19 -20.71 2.38
N TRP A 68 14.20 -21.94 2.92
CA TRP A 68 14.82 -22.24 4.19
C TRP A 68 16.35 -22.09 4.12
N SER A 69 16.99 -22.61 3.09
CA SER A 69 18.43 -22.44 2.88
C SER A 69 18.81 -20.97 2.71
N GLY A 70 18.06 -20.21 1.90
CA GLY A 70 18.32 -18.78 1.70
C GLY A 70 18.11 -17.91 2.95
N ILE A 71 17.24 -18.34 3.87
CA ILE A 71 17.09 -17.70 5.19
C ILE A 71 18.26 -18.13 6.10
N ALA A 72 18.61 -19.40 6.14
CA ALA A 72 19.69 -19.93 6.98
C ALA A 72 21.06 -19.34 6.59
N ASP A 73 21.32 -19.18 5.29
CA ASP A 73 22.52 -18.55 4.75
C ASP A 73 22.52 -17.01 4.91
N GLY A 74 21.41 -16.43 5.37
CA GLY A 74 21.25 -14.99 5.55
C GLY A 74 21.09 -14.19 4.25
N TYR A 75 21.21 -14.81 3.09
CA TYR A 75 21.12 -14.13 1.78
C TYR A 75 19.76 -13.47 1.55
N LEU A 76 18.66 -14.22 1.76
CA LEU A 76 17.31 -13.68 1.56
C LEU A 76 16.97 -12.61 2.61
N LEU A 77 17.52 -12.71 3.81
CA LEU A 77 17.30 -11.73 4.88
C LEU A 77 18.04 -10.42 4.59
N SER A 78 19.29 -10.50 4.10
CA SER A 78 20.04 -9.31 3.67
C SER A 78 19.38 -8.63 2.48
N ALA A 79 18.91 -9.39 1.48
CA ALA A 79 18.18 -8.85 0.35
C ALA A 79 16.86 -8.18 0.77
N ALA A 80 16.11 -8.80 1.68
CA ALA A 80 14.90 -8.21 2.23
C ALA A 80 15.17 -6.89 2.95
N ARG A 81 16.26 -6.82 3.72
CA ARG A 81 16.68 -5.59 4.40
C ARG A 81 17.00 -4.47 3.41
N GLU A 82 17.73 -4.74 2.33
CA GLU A 82 18.06 -3.72 1.32
C GLU A 82 16.80 -3.19 0.62
N THR A 83 15.87 -4.06 0.21
CA THR A 83 14.58 -3.64 -0.36
C THR A 83 13.77 -2.80 0.63
N LEU A 84 13.73 -3.20 1.90
CA LEU A 84 13.02 -2.45 2.94
C LEU A 84 13.66 -1.10 3.25
N LEU A 85 14.98 -1.01 3.22
CA LEU A 85 15.70 0.26 3.39
C LEU A 85 15.38 1.21 2.25
N ALA A 86 15.44 0.76 1.00
CA ALA A 86 15.08 1.59 -0.16
C ALA A 86 13.63 2.07 -0.09
N ALA A 87 12.70 1.15 0.20
CA ALA A 87 11.28 1.47 0.34
C ALA A 87 11.01 2.41 1.50
N GLY A 88 11.62 2.18 2.65
CA GLY A 88 11.46 3.00 3.86
C GLY A 88 12.02 4.42 3.68
N LEU A 89 13.23 4.55 3.15
CA LEU A 89 13.83 5.86 2.85
C LEU A 89 13.02 6.62 1.81
N GLY A 90 12.53 5.94 0.76
CA GLY A 90 11.68 6.56 -0.26
C GLY A 90 10.35 7.04 0.32
N CYS A 91 9.70 6.24 1.16
CA CYS A 91 8.47 6.63 1.83
C CYS A 91 8.68 7.78 2.82
N LEU A 92 9.78 7.78 3.56
CA LEU A 92 10.13 8.88 4.47
C LEU A 92 10.36 10.18 3.71
N ALA A 93 11.15 10.15 2.65
CA ALA A 93 11.42 11.32 1.82
C ALA A 93 10.12 11.85 1.18
N ALA A 94 9.28 10.97 0.64
CA ALA A 94 7.99 11.33 0.09
C ALA A 94 7.05 11.94 1.14
N THR A 95 7.09 11.45 2.38
CA THR A 95 6.29 12.00 3.47
C THR A 95 6.77 13.40 3.86
N ILE A 96 8.08 13.60 4.01
CA ILE A 96 8.67 14.90 4.36
C ILE A 96 8.33 15.97 3.30
N ILE A 97 8.32 15.61 2.02
CA ILE A 97 8.01 16.52 0.92
C ILE A 97 6.50 16.63 0.70
N GLY A 98 5.80 15.49 0.73
CA GLY A 98 4.39 15.38 0.38
C GLY A 98 3.44 15.99 1.40
N LEU A 99 3.75 15.94 2.70
CA LEU A 99 2.91 16.54 3.74
C LEU A 99 2.79 18.07 3.57
N PRO A 100 3.91 18.86 3.49
CA PRO A 100 3.81 20.29 3.26
C PRO A 100 3.15 20.64 1.93
N LEU A 101 3.41 19.85 0.88
CA LEU A 101 2.83 20.05 -0.43
C LEU A 101 1.31 19.81 -0.40
N GLY A 102 0.85 18.71 0.17
CA GLY A 102 -0.57 18.39 0.32
C GLY A 102 -1.31 19.42 1.18
N TYR A 103 -0.69 19.86 2.29
CA TYR A 103 -1.22 20.94 3.11
C TYR A 103 -1.37 22.24 2.32
N SER A 104 -0.35 22.64 1.56
CA SER A 104 -0.37 23.85 0.74
C SER A 104 -1.47 23.82 -0.33
N ILE A 105 -1.66 22.66 -0.96
CA ILE A 105 -2.74 22.42 -1.94
C ILE A 105 -4.12 22.49 -1.26
N ALA A 106 -4.25 21.97 -0.03
CA ALA A 106 -5.51 22.01 0.70
C ALA A 106 -5.93 23.44 1.06
N ARG A 107 -4.98 24.29 1.44
CA ARG A 107 -5.23 25.63 1.98
C ARG A 107 -5.15 26.76 0.95
N SER A 108 -4.57 26.55 -0.22
CA SER A 108 -4.42 27.58 -1.27
C SER A 108 -5.05 27.15 -2.59
N PRO A 109 -6.14 27.82 -3.03
CA PRO A 109 -6.76 27.56 -4.32
C PRO A 109 -5.79 27.79 -5.49
N ILE A 110 -4.86 28.75 -5.35
CA ILE A 110 -3.85 29.05 -6.37
C ILE A 110 -2.89 27.87 -6.51
N VAL A 111 -2.37 27.36 -5.39
CA VAL A 111 -1.47 26.19 -5.38
C VAL A 111 -2.19 24.96 -5.93
N ALA A 112 -3.46 24.76 -5.55
CA ALA A 112 -4.29 23.67 -6.06
C ALA A 112 -4.47 23.74 -7.59
N ALA A 113 -4.82 24.91 -8.11
CA ALA A 113 -4.99 25.14 -9.54
C ALA A 113 -3.68 24.97 -10.33
N THR A 114 -2.56 25.39 -9.73
CA THR A 114 -1.24 25.30 -10.38
C THR A 114 -0.68 23.88 -10.37
N LEU A 115 -0.70 23.19 -9.22
CA LEU A 115 -0.06 21.87 -9.06
C LEU A 115 -0.97 20.69 -9.38
N GLY A 116 -2.30 20.88 -9.31
CA GLY A 116 -3.27 19.82 -9.57
C GLY A 116 -3.08 19.10 -10.91
N PRO A 117 -2.96 19.82 -12.05
CA PRO A 117 -2.72 19.17 -13.35
C PRO A 117 -1.42 18.37 -13.40
N TYR A 118 -0.35 18.86 -12.78
CA TYR A 118 0.94 18.16 -12.76
C TYR A 118 0.89 16.89 -11.89
N LEU A 119 0.19 16.95 -10.76
CA LEU A 119 -0.04 15.77 -9.92
C LEU A 119 -0.86 14.71 -10.66
N ALA A 120 -1.90 15.12 -11.37
CA ALA A 120 -2.68 14.19 -12.19
C ALA A 120 -1.85 13.58 -13.32
N ALA A 121 -1.06 14.42 -14.02
CA ALA A 121 -0.18 13.97 -15.11
C ALA A 121 0.92 13.01 -14.61
N SER A 122 1.45 13.20 -13.40
CA SER A 122 2.48 12.33 -12.84
C SER A 122 2.02 10.88 -12.67
N GLN A 123 0.71 10.65 -12.51
CA GLN A 123 0.13 9.32 -12.43
C GLN A 123 0.08 8.59 -13.77
N ALA A 124 0.07 9.33 -14.89
CA ALA A 124 0.05 8.75 -16.23
C ALA A 124 1.45 8.21 -16.64
N ILE A 125 2.50 8.66 -15.98
CA ILE A 125 3.87 8.23 -16.28
C ILE A 125 4.16 6.93 -15.55
N PRO A 126 4.43 5.81 -16.26
CA PRO A 126 4.85 4.57 -15.60
C PRO A 126 6.18 4.81 -14.86
N ALA A 127 6.16 4.68 -13.53
CA ALA A 127 7.35 4.93 -12.71
C ALA A 127 8.56 4.07 -13.14
N VAL A 128 8.28 2.84 -13.62
CA VAL A 128 9.31 1.93 -14.19
C VAL A 128 10.06 2.57 -15.35
N ALA A 129 9.40 3.41 -16.17
CA ALA A 129 10.04 4.06 -17.28
C ALA A 129 11.06 5.13 -16.86
N LEU A 130 10.98 5.62 -15.62
CA LEU A 130 11.94 6.55 -15.05
C LEU A 130 13.23 5.84 -14.57
N ALA A 131 13.18 4.54 -14.30
CA ALA A 131 14.30 3.80 -13.76
C ALA A 131 15.59 3.92 -14.62
N PRO A 132 15.57 3.72 -15.95
CA PRO A 132 16.75 3.91 -16.78
C PRO A 132 17.28 5.35 -16.77
N LEU A 133 16.42 6.35 -16.70
CA LEU A 133 16.83 7.76 -16.62
C LEU A 133 17.53 8.07 -15.29
N LEU A 134 17.02 7.49 -14.19
CA LEU A 134 17.64 7.66 -12.87
C LEU A 134 19.02 7.02 -12.83
N VAL A 135 19.23 5.90 -13.52
CA VAL A 135 20.57 5.29 -13.67
C VAL A 135 21.51 6.24 -14.40
N VAL A 136 21.06 6.86 -15.48
CA VAL A 136 21.91 7.79 -16.28
C VAL A 136 22.24 9.05 -15.47
N TRP A 137 21.32 9.56 -14.67
CA TRP A 137 21.51 10.83 -13.94
C TRP A 137 22.21 10.66 -12.60
N ILE A 138 21.94 9.58 -11.89
CA ILE A 138 22.38 9.38 -10.49
C ILE A 138 23.37 8.20 -10.39
N GLY A 139 23.28 7.22 -11.31
CA GLY A 139 24.06 6.00 -11.25
C GLY A 139 23.27 4.79 -10.71
N TYR A 140 24.00 3.77 -10.28
CA TYR A 140 23.44 2.54 -9.72
C TYR A 140 23.42 2.58 -8.19
N GLY A 141 22.60 1.72 -7.57
CA GLY A 141 22.60 1.49 -6.12
C GLY A 141 21.37 2.04 -5.41
N LEU A 142 21.46 2.22 -4.10
CA LEU A 142 20.36 2.56 -3.22
C LEU A 142 19.70 3.93 -3.54
N VAL A 143 20.51 4.92 -3.90
CA VAL A 143 20.03 6.31 -4.08
C VAL A 143 18.99 6.43 -5.20
N PRO A 144 19.25 5.98 -6.46
CA PRO A 144 18.24 6.09 -7.52
C PRO A 144 16.98 5.27 -7.23
N ILE A 145 17.10 4.11 -6.56
CA ILE A 145 15.96 3.30 -6.14
C ILE A 145 15.12 4.08 -5.12
N THR A 146 15.76 4.70 -4.13
CA THR A 146 15.08 5.57 -3.14
C THR A 146 14.35 6.73 -3.80
N VAL A 147 14.97 7.39 -4.80
CA VAL A 147 14.32 8.47 -5.56
C VAL A 147 13.10 7.96 -6.31
N LEU A 148 13.20 6.79 -6.96
CA LEU A 148 12.06 6.15 -7.64
C LEU A 148 10.91 5.88 -6.67
N CYS A 149 11.20 5.29 -5.50
CA CYS A 149 10.24 5.06 -4.43
C CYS A 149 9.60 6.37 -3.96
N THR A 150 10.40 7.43 -3.79
CA THR A 150 9.91 8.77 -3.39
C THR A 150 8.89 9.31 -4.39
N ILE A 151 9.18 9.21 -5.70
CA ILE A 151 8.27 9.67 -6.76
C ILE A 151 6.94 8.90 -6.72
N ILE A 152 6.99 7.58 -6.56
CA ILE A 152 5.80 6.73 -6.50
C ILE A 152 4.92 7.05 -5.29
N VAL A 153 5.55 7.25 -4.13
CA VAL A 153 4.86 7.46 -2.85
C VAL A 153 4.32 8.88 -2.69
N MET A 154 4.95 9.85 -3.35
CA MET A 154 4.59 11.26 -3.20
C MET A 154 3.11 11.51 -3.49
N PHE A 155 2.56 10.90 -4.54
CA PHE A 155 1.17 11.11 -4.93
C PHE A 155 0.16 10.67 -3.86
N PRO A 156 0.14 9.42 -3.36
CA PRO A 156 -0.81 9.01 -2.33
C PRO A 156 -0.67 9.84 -1.06
N VAL A 157 0.54 10.24 -0.67
CA VAL A 157 0.75 11.08 0.51
C VAL A 157 0.16 12.48 0.29
N VAL A 158 0.43 13.13 -0.84
CA VAL A 158 -0.09 14.45 -1.17
C VAL A 158 -1.62 14.44 -1.22
N ILE A 159 -2.21 13.48 -1.92
CA ILE A 159 -3.68 13.39 -2.06
C ILE A 159 -4.34 13.13 -0.72
N SER A 160 -3.87 12.15 0.05
CA SER A 160 -4.46 11.84 1.36
C SER A 160 -4.32 13.00 2.34
N THR A 161 -3.20 13.73 2.32
CA THR A 161 -3.02 14.93 3.13
C THR A 161 -3.99 16.03 2.70
N THR A 162 -4.11 16.25 1.38
CA THR A 162 -5.03 17.28 0.85
C THR A 162 -6.47 17.00 1.23
N LEU A 163 -6.92 15.75 1.08
CA LEU A 163 -8.27 15.34 1.45
C LEU A 163 -8.50 15.45 2.96
N GLY A 164 -7.57 14.91 3.77
CA GLY A 164 -7.68 14.96 5.22
C GLY A 164 -7.79 16.37 5.79
N ILE A 165 -7.05 17.33 5.20
CA ILE A 165 -7.14 18.76 5.62
C ILE A 165 -8.41 19.43 5.10
N ARG A 166 -8.92 19.08 3.92
CA ARG A 166 -10.14 19.67 3.36
C ARG A 166 -11.42 19.16 4.03
N GLU A 167 -11.40 17.93 4.52
CA GLU A 167 -12.54 17.29 5.20
C GLU A 167 -12.68 17.69 6.68
N LEU A 168 -11.76 18.53 7.20
CA LEU A 168 -11.87 19.03 8.58
C LEU A 168 -13.12 19.89 8.76
N ASP A 169 -13.78 19.71 9.90
CA ASP A 169 -14.89 20.54 10.32
C ASP A 169 -14.39 21.99 10.53
N GLN A 170 -14.93 22.90 9.71
CA GLN A 170 -14.55 24.30 9.74
C GLN A 170 -14.96 24.97 11.05
N ASP A 171 -16.02 24.52 11.69
CA ASP A 171 -16.49 25.09 12.97
C ASP A 171 -15.43 24.88 14.07
N ILE A 172 -14.76 23.73 14.08
CA ILE A 172 -13.65 23.44 15.03
C ILE A 172 -12.46 24.37 14.74
N VAL A 173 -12.12 24.53 13.46
CA VAL A 173 -11.01 25.39 13.06
C VAL A 173 -11.29 26.85 13.39
N ASP A 174 -12.51 27.31 13.17
CA ASP A 174 -12.89 28.70 13.43
C ASP A 174 -13.06 28.98 14.93
N ALA A 175 -13.57 28.04 15.73
CA ALA A 175 -13.57 28.13 17.18
C ALA A 175 -12.15 28.35 17.75
N ALA A 176 -11.19 27.55 17.28
CA ALA A 176 -9.80 27.70 17.71
C ALA A 176 -9.18 29.04 17.31
N ARG A 177 -9.56 29.59 16.15
CA ARG A 177 -9.14 30.96 15.74
C ARG A 177 -9.72 32.03 16.65
N LEU A 178 -10.98 31.88 17.07
CA LEU A 178 -11.62 32.80 18.02
C LEU A 178 -10.96 32.75 19.39
N ASP A 179 -10.48 31.60 19.82
CA ASP A 179 -9.69 31.41 21.05
C ASP A 179 -8.28 31.98 20.95
N GLY A 180 -7.89 32.57 19.80
CA GLY A 180 -6.60 33.23 19.62
C GLY A 180 -5.47 32.33 19.15
N ALA A 181 -5.77 31.11 18.65
CA ALA A 181 -4.73 30.21 18.12
C ALA A 181 -4.00 30.87 16.93
N GLY A 182 -2.68 30.93 17.04
CA GLY A 182 -1.81 31.34 15.95
C GLY A 182 -1.83 30.36 14.77
N ARG A 183 -1.38 30.79 13.59
CA ARG A 183 -1.36 29.91 12.40
C ARG A 183 -0.60 28.60 12.62
N LEU A 184 0.53 28.66 13.31
CA LEU A 184 1.37 27.49 13.56
C LEU A 184 0.72 26.55 14.59
N ASP A 185 0.09 27.12 15.62
CA ASP A 185 -0.61 26.36 16.65
C ASP A 185 -1.84 25.67 16.07
N LEU A 186 -2.57 26.36 15.18
CA LEU A 186 -3.69 25.77 14.45
C LEU A 186 -3.28 24.55 13.64
N VAL A 187 -2.20 24.67 12.85
CA VAL A 187 -1.68 23.58 12.04
C VAL A 187 -1.23 22.41 12.91
N ARG A 188 -0.40 22.67 13.93
CA ARG A 188 0.28 21.63 14.68
C ARG A 188 -0.61 20.95 15.71
N SER A 189 -1.51 21.72 16.35
CA SER A 189 -2.32 21.23 17.47
C SER A 189 -3.73 20.85 17.10
N ILE A 190 -4.22 21.25 15.90
CA ILE A 190 -5.61 21.02 15.50
C ILE A 190 -5.69 20.34 14.14
N GLU A 191 -5.20 20.98 13.08
CA GLU A 191 -5.41 20.50 11.73
C GLU A 191 -4.67 19.18 11.44
N LEU A 192 -3.37 19.09 11.76
CA LEU A 192 -2.59 17.88 11.56
C LEU A 192 -3.05 16.70 12.42
N PRO A 193 -3.32 16.86 13.73
CA PRO A 193 -3.87 15.78 14.53
C PRO A 193 -5.22 15.27 14.06
N LEU A 194 -6.14 16.16 13.68
CA LEU A 194 -7.45 15.77 13.16
C LEU A 194 -7.35 15.10 11.78
N ALA A 195 -6.45 15.55 10.90
CA ALA A 195 -6.18 14.94 9.61
C ALA A 195 -5.30 13.67 9.69
N ALA A 196 -4.69 13.39 10.85
CA ALA A 196 -3.73 12.28 11.00
C ALA A 196 -4.25 10.92 10.52
N PRO A 197 -5.52 10.50 10.74
CA PRO A 197 -6.02 9.24 10.22
C PRO A 197 -5.97 9.15 8.68
N ALA A 198 -6.32 10.22 7.98
CA ALA A 198 -6.25 10.27 6.51
C ALA A 198 -4.79 10.30 6.02
N ILE A 199 -3.93 11.08 6.68
CA ILE A 199 -2.50 11.15 6.37
C ILE A 199 -1.84 9.77 6.56
N LEU A 200 -2.08 9.09 7.68
CA LEU A 200 -1.55 7.76 7.95
C LEU A 200 -2.04 6.72 6.95
N ALA A 201 -3.31 6.80 6.51
CA ALA A 201 -3.83 5.94 5.45
C ALA A 201 -3.09 6.17 4.12
N GLY A 202 -2.76 7.42 3.79
CA GLY A 202 -1.94 7.77 2.63
C GLY A 202 -0.51 7.23 2.72
N ILE A 203 0.13 7.39 3.86
CA ILE A 203 1.48 6.86 4.13
C ILE A 203 1.49 5.33 4.03
N ARG A 204 0.49 4.64 4.60
CA ARG A 204 0.35 3.19 4.50
C ARG A 204 0.23 2.73 3.04
N THR A 205 -0.64 3.35 2.27
CA THR A 205 -0.80 3.04 0.84
C THR A 205 0.49 3.33 0.08
N GLY A 206 1.12 4.47 0.36
CA GLY A 206 2.39 4.87 -0.22
C GLY A 206 3.52 3.88 0.10
N PHE A 207 3.62 3.42 1.35
CA PHE A 207 4.66 2.45 1.73
C PHE A 207 4.49 1.12 0.99
N THR A 208 3.26 0.63 0.84
CA THR A 208 2.99 -0.59 0.06
C THR A 208 3.44 -0.44 -1.40
N LEU A 209 3.14 0.71 -2.00
CA LEU A 209 3.61 1.04 -3.35
C LEU A 209 5.13 1.21 -3.40
N SER A 210 5.75 1.73 -2.34
CA SER A 210 7.21 1.88 -2.23
C SER A 210 7.94 0.54 -2.30
N VAL A 211 7.42 -0.48 -1.62
CA VAL A 211 8.00 -1.85 -1.70
C VAL A 211 7.97 -2.35 -3.15
N THR A 212 6.86 -2.17 -3.85
CA THR A 212 6.75 -2.53 -5.27
C THR A 212 7.74 -1.72 -6.12
N GLY A 213 7.84 -0.42 -5.86
CA GLY A 213 8.79 0.47 -6.53
C GLY A 213 10.24 0.08 -6.29
N ALA A 214 10.60 -0.32 -5.06
CA ALA A 214 11.93 -0.79 -4.71
C ALA A 214 12.28 -2.07 -5.49
N VAL A 215 11.39 -3.07 -5.49
CA VAL A 215 11.60 -4.32 -6.25
C VAL A 215 11.82 -4.05 -7.73
N VAL A 216 10.96 -3.23 -8.34
CA VAL A 216 11.10 -2.87 -9.76
C VAL A 216 12.36 -2.07 -10.01
N GLY A 217 12.68 -1.12 -9.13
CA GLY A 217 13.92 -0.36 -9.20
C GLY A 217 15.16 -1.25 -9.14
N GLU A 218 15.19 -2.19 -8.21
CA GLU A 218 16.28 -3.16 -8.07
C GLU A 218 16.43 -4.10 -9.28
N MET A 219 15.30 -4.48 -9.91
CA MET A 219 15.33 -5.29 -11.13
C MET A 219 15.97 -4.57 -12.32
N VAL A 220 15.79 -3.26 -12.42
CA VAL A 220 16.27 -2.44 -13.55
C VAL A 220 17.62 -1.81 -13.25
N MET A 221 17.79 -1.28 -12.05
CA MET A 221 18.99 -0.54 -11.63
C MET A 221 20.02 -1.42 -10.94
N GLY A 222 19.72 -2.72 -10.73
CA GLY A 222 20.57 -3.63 -9.98
C GLY A 222 20.53 -3.35 -8.47
N GLY A 223 21.41 -4.00 -7.74
CA GLY A 223 21.50 -3.91 -6.27
C GLY A 223 21.60 -5.29 -5.63
N ASP A 224 21.42 -5.32 -4.32
CA ASP A 224 21.51 -6.55 -3.51
C ASP A 224 20.17 -6.95 -2.89
N GLY A 225 19.07 -6.26 -3.26
CA GLY A 225 17.74 -6.53 -2.74
C GLY A 225 17.02 -7.70 -3.42
N LEU A 226 15.77 -7.91 -3.00
CA LEU A 226 14.92 -9.00 -3.48
C LEU A 226 14.58 -8.86 -4.96
N GLY A 227 14.42 -7.63 -5.47
CA GLY A 227 14.19 -7.38 -6.90
C GLY A 227 15.40 -7.77 -7.75
N ALA A 228 16.62 -7.48 -7.28
CA ALA A 228 17.84 -7.93 -7.93
C ALA A 228 18.02 -9.46 -7.86
N ALA A 229 17.57 -10.08 -6.77
CA ALA A 229 17.52 -11.54 -6.66
C ALA A 229 16.57 -12.17 -7.69
N LEU A 230 15.40 -11.53 -7.94
CA LEU A 230 14.48 -11.93 -9.02
C LEU A 230 15.14 -11.84 -10.39
N SER A 231 15.81 -10.72 -10.71
CA SER A 231 16.50 -10.53 -11.99
C SER A 231 17.58 -11.59 -12.23
N ARG A 232 18.36 -11.92 -11.22
CA ARG A 232 19.41 -12.96 -11.31
C ARG A 232 18.86 -14.36 -11.54
N GLY A 233 17.65 -14.64 -11.04
CA GLY A 233 16.96 -15.91 -11.26
C GLY A 233 16.35 -16.06 -12.66
N GLN A 234 16.19 -14.96 -13.41
CA GLN A 234 15.65 -14.97 -14.76
C GLN A 234 16.73 -15.41 -15.76
N GLY A 235 16.69 -16.57 -16.26
CA GLY A 235 17.63 -17.05 -17.29
C GLY A 235 18.25 -18.40 -17.01
N SER A 236 17.96 -19.00 -15.86
CA SER A 236 18.39 -20.35 -15.54
C SER A 236 17.19 -21.20 -15.10
N THR A 237 16.94 -22.31 -15.80
CA THR A 237 15.90 -23.28 -15.43
C THR A 237 16.10 -23.87 -14.02
N ALA A 238 17.34 -23.83 -13.52
CA ALA A 238 17.68 -24.33 -12.18
C ALA A 238 17.20 -23.40 -11.04
N ASN A 239 16.88 -22.13 -11.33
CA ASN A 239 16.60 -21.11 -10.30
C ASN A 239 15.12 -20.74 -10.16
N VAL A 240 14.19 -21.48 -10.80
CA VAL A 240 12.74 -21.16 -10.70
C VAL A 240 12.26 -21.32 -9.26
N ALA A 241 12.73 -22.31 -8.52
CA ALA A 241 12.41 -22.44 -7.10
C ALA A 241 12.88 -21.22 -6.27
N GLN A 242 14.01 -20.62 -6.62
CA GLN A 242 14.51 -19.39 -6.02
C GLN A 242 13.61 -18.19 -6.33
N LEU A 243 13.10 -18.05 -7.57
CA LEU A 243 12.15 -17.01 -7.92
C LEU A 243 10.88 -17.11 -7.05
N PHE A 244 10.33 -18.31 -6.91
CA PHE A 244 9.17 -18.54 -6.04
C PHE A 244 9.46 -18.28 -4.55
N ALA A 245 10.66 -18.64 -4.07
CA ALA A 245 11.09 -18.35 -2.70
C ALA A 245 11.18 -16.83 -2.45
N VAL A 246 11.77 -16.07 -3.38
CA VAL A 246 11.84 -14.61 -3.30
C VAL A 246 10.44 -13.97 -3.34
N ILE A 247 9.56 -14.45 -4.22
CA ILE A 247 8.16 -14.00 -4.28
C ILE A 247 7.44 -14.29 -2.95
N ALA A 248 7.66 -15.47 -2.35
CA ALA A 248 7.07 -15.81 -1.06
C ALA A 248 7.52 -14.85 0.05
N ILE A 249 8.81 -14.50 0.11
CA ILE A 249 9.32 -13.49 1.04
C ILE A 249 8.70 -12.12 0.78
N LEU A 250 8.60 -11.69 -0.48
CA LEU A 250 7.97 -10.42 -0.83
C LEU A 250 6.51 -10.37 -0.36
N ILE A 251 5.75 -11.45 -0.52
CA ILE A 251 4.38 -11.53 -0.02
C ILE A 251 4.34 -11.43 1.50
N ILE A 252 5.20 -12.19 2.19
CA ILE A 252 5.28 -12.16 3.67
C ILE A 252 5.63 -10.75 4.16
N LEU A 253 6.60 -10.09 3.54
CA LEU A 253 6.99 -8.73 3.86
C LEU A 253 5.84 -7.74 3.61
N ALA A 254 5.23 -7.79 2.43
CA ALA A 254 4.13 -6.88 2.07
C ALA A 254 2.95 -7.02 3.05
N VAL A 255 2.54 -8.26 3.37
CA VAL A 255 1.48 -8.53 4.34
C VAL A 255 1.89 -8.11 5.75
N GLY A 256 3.11 -8.43 6.18
CA GLY A 256 3.63 -8.05 7.50
C GLY A 256 3.64 -6.53 7.71
N ILE A 257 4.11 -5.79 6.72
CA ILE A 257 4.14 -4.32 6.74
C ILE A 257 2.72 -3.76 6.74
N TYR A 258 1.85 -4.27 5.88
CA TYR A 258 0.45 -3.83 5.83
C TYR A 258 -0.24 -4.01 7.19
N LEU A 259 -0.04 -5.15 7.85
CA LEU A 259 -0.60 -5.42 9.17
C LEU A 259 0.01 -4.50 10.24
N LEU A 260 1.32 -4.29 10.21
CA LEU A 260 2.02 -3.40 11.13
C LEU A 260 1.49 -1.96 11.03
N LEU A 261 1.42 -1.42 9.82
CA LEU A 261 0.93 -0.06 9.57
C LEU A 261 -0.55 0.09 9.94
N THR A 262 -1.38 -0.93 9.66
CA THR A 262 -2.78 -0.95 10.07
C THR A 262 -2.92 -0.96 11.60
N TYR A 263 -2.04 -1.67 12.29
CA TYR A 263 -2.02 -1.69 13.75
C TYR A 263 -1.63 -0.33 14.35
N VAL A 264 -0.61 0.31 13.79
CA VAL A 264 -0.17 1.67 14.17
C VAL A 264 -1.32 2.67 13.97
N GLU A 265 -1.99 2.65 12.81
CA GLU A 265 -3.15 3.51 12.54
C GLU A 265 -4.28 3.33 13.58
N LYS A 266 -4.59 2.07 13.96
CA LYS A 266 -5.61 1.80 14.97
C LYS A 266 -5.25 2.35 16.36
N ILE A 267 -3.98 2.30 16.74
CA ILE A 267 -3.52 2.86 18.02
C ILE A 267 -3.65 4.38 18.01
N THR A 268 -3.19 5.03 16.94
CA THR A 268 -3.26 6.48 16.80
C THR A 268 -4.72 6.97 16.84
N ARG A 269 -5.63 6.24 16.19
CA ARG A 269 -7.05 6.57 16.17
C ARG A 269 -7.71 6.45 17.55
N LYS A 270 -7.28 5.49 18.38
CA LYS A 270 -7.77 5.33 19.76
C LYS A 270 -7.24 6.41 20.71
N GLY A 271 -6.10 6.98 20.44
CA GLY A 271 -5.52 8.08 21.23
C GLY A 271 -6.14 9.44 20.95
N LEU A 272 -6.92 9.57 19.88
CA LEU A 272 -7.60 10.80 19.47
C LEU A 272 -9.11 10.80 19.80
N SER A 273 -9.66 9.68 20.25
CA SER A 273 -11.05 9.52 20.75
C SER A 273 -11.09 9.54 22.26
#